data_85520e663b60754acbf2435ae908bceb
#
_entry.id   85520e663b60754acbf2435ae908bceb
#
_cell.length_a   1.000
_cell.length_b   1.000
_cell.length_c   1.000
_cell.angle_alpha   90.00
_cell.angle_beta   90.00
_cell.angle_gamma   90.00
#
_symmetry.space_group_name_H-M   'P 1'
#
loop_
_entity.id
_entity.type
_entity.pdbx_description
1 polymer ?
#
loop_
_entity_poly.entity_id
_entity_poly.type
_entity_poly.pdbx_seq_one_letter_code
_entity_poly.pdbx_strand_id
1 'polypeptide(L)'
;MYPDISTAPWAEYRTALDEAGLDTTALDYNSLGGMGTWAAFTGFTQIAETIDGDITAESFYNAANTTTALDLNGMVPVLDFTKEWTDGLEGYNRLFNRSVILSQLENGKVVPLTTEFEDVSDLATGKAP
;
A
#
# COMPACT_ATOMS: atom_id res chain seq x y z
N MET A 1 -4.94 1.78 1.34
CA MET A 1 -4.79 0.32 1.28
C MET A 1 -6.18 -0.30 1.41
N TYR A 2 -6.49 -1.33 0.64
CA TYR A 2 -7.79 -1.99 0.70
C TYR A 2 -7.97 -2.66 2.08
N PRO A 3 -9.06 -2.41 2.79
CA PRO A 3 -9.13 -2.68 4.23
C PRO A 3 -9.54 -4.12 4.61
N ASP A 4 -9.92 -4.95 3.63
CA ASP A 4 -10.44 -6.30 3.88
C ASP A 4 -9.55 -7.36 3.21
N ILE A 5 -8.87 -8.16 4.04
CA ILE A 5 -7.99 -9.24 3.61
C ILE A 5 -8.72 -10.33 2.80
N SER A 6 -10.05 -10.46 2.91
CA SER A 6 -10.82 -11.46 2.16
C SER A 6 -10.99 -11.13 0.68
N THR A 7 -10.69 -9.89 0.28
CA THR A 7 -10.89 -9.41 -1.09
C THR A 7 -9.79 -9.86 -2.06
N ALA A 8 -10.04 -9.71 -3.36
CA ALA A 8 -9.14 -10.16 -4.42
C ALA A 8 -7.71 -9.58 -4.34
N PRO A 9 -7.49 -8.29 -4.03
CA PRO A 9 -6.14 -7.73 -3.90
C PRO A 9 -5.22 -8.47 -2.93
N TRP A 10 -5.77 -9.18 -1.95
CA TRP A 10 -5.03 -9.89 -0.91
C TRP A 10 -4.92 -11.41 -1.12
N ALA A 11 -5.26 -11.91 -2.31
CA ALA A 11 -5.26 -13.35 -2.58
C ALA A 11 -3.89 -14.00 -2.36
N GLU A 12 -2.83 -13.38 -2.86
CA GLU A 12 -1.45 -13.87 -2.69
C GLU A 12 -1.01 -13.84 -1.23
N TYR A 13 -1.38 -12.80 -0.49
CA TYR A 13 -1.10 -12.71 0.95
C TYR A 13 -1.75 -13.85 1.72
N ARG A 14 -3.03 -14.14 1.47
CA ARG A 14 -3.72 -15.28 2.11
C ARG A 14 -3.04 -16.59 1.78
N THR A 15 -2.69 -16.81 0.51
CA THR A 15 -1.97 -18.03 0.08
C THR A 15 -0.65 -18.17 0.81
N ALA A 16 0.15 -17.09 0.93
CA ALA A 16 1.41 -17.11 1.64
C ALA A 16 1.26 -17.42 3.14
N LEU A 17 0.21 -16.90 3.79
CA LEU A 17 -0.10 -17.23 5.18
C LEU A 17 -0.45 -18.71 5.35
N ASP A 18 -1.26 -19.26 4.45
CA ASP A 18 -1.67 -20.66 4.47
C ASP A 18 -0.48 -21.59 4.23
N GLU A 19 0.37 -21.30 3.25
CA GLU A 19 1.57 -22.08 2.93
C GLU A 19 2.61 -22.05 4.06
N ALA A 20 2.72 -20.91 4.75
CA ALA A 20 3.62 -20.78 5.90
C ALA A 20 3.14 -21.55 7.13
N GLY A 21 1.89 -22.02 7.15
CA GLY A 21 1.30 -22.74 8.29
C GLY A 21 1.26 -21.91 9.57
N LEU A 22 1.10 -20.60 9.46
CA LEU A 22 1.13 -19.68 10.58
C LEU A 22 -0.16 -19.79 11.41
N ASP A 23 -0.02 -19.69 12.73
CA ASP A 23 -1.17 -19.58 13.63
C ASP A 23 -1.79 -18.17 13.54
N THR A 24 -2.79 -18.04 12.66
CA THR A 24 -3.52 -16.78 12.47
C THR A 24 -4.40 -16.41 13.66
N THR A 25 -4.50 -17.26 14.70
CA THR A 25 -5.21 -16.93 15.94
C THR A 25 -4.30 -16.21 16.95
N ALA A 26 -2.99 -16.37 16.84
CA ALA A 26 -2.01 -15.77 17.74
C ALA A 26 -1.69 -14.30 17.36
N LEU A 27 -1.78 -13.96 16.06
CA LEU A 27 -1.50 -12.62 15.53
C LEU A 27 -2.62 -12.20 14.58
N ASP A 28 -3.00 -10.93 14.65
CA ASP A 28 -3.96 -10.35 13.71
C ASP A 28 -3.27 -9.97 12.39
N TYR A 29 -3.23 -10.92 11.47
CA TYR A 29 -2.69 -10.70 10.12
C TYR A 29 -3.57 -9.79 9.24
N ASN A 30 -4.83 -9.57 9.64
CA ASN A 30 -5.73 -8.58 9.00
C ASN A 30 -5.49 -7.16 9.55
N SER A 31 -4.39 -6.95 10.24
CA SER A 31 -4.00 -5.65 10.77
C SER A 31 -3.26 -4.80 9.73
N LEU A 32 -3.25 -3.49 9.96
CA LEU A 32 -2.44 -2.57 9.16
C LEU A 32 -0.95 -2.97 9.14
N GLY A 33 -0.43 -3.53 10.24
CA GLY A 33 0.94 -4.02 10.34
C GLY A 33 1.23 -5.17 9.38
N GLY A 34 0.41 -6.23 9.42
CA GLY A 34 0.56 -7.40 8.53
C GLY A 34 0.38 -7.05 7.06
N MET A 35 -0.77 -6.48 6.73
CA MET A 35 -1.12 -6.09 5.37
C MET A 35 -0.17 -5.02 4.80
N GLY A 36 0.19 -4.02 5.60
CA GLY A 36 1.12 -2.97 5.18
C GLY A 36 2.54 -3.49 4.93
N THR A 37 3.01 -4.41 5.75
CA THR A 37 4.30 -5.06 5.55
C THR A 37 4.31 -5.88 4.25
N TRP A 38 3.26 -6.68 4.01
CA TRP A 38 3.14 -7.43 2.76
C TRP A 38 3.17 -6.52 1.54
N ALA A 39 2.36 -5.46 1.52
CA ALA A 39 2.34 -4.50 0.43
C ALA A 39 3.71 -3.82 0.22
N ALA A 40 4.40 -3.46 1.31
CA ALA A 40 5.73 -2.85 1.23
C ALA A 40 6.76 -3.81 0.62
N PHE A 41 6.77 -5.09 1.03
CA PHE A 41 7.68 -6.08 0.46
C PHE A 41 7.33 -6.45 -0.98
N THR A 42 6.04 -6.50 -1.34
CA THR A 42 5.62 -6.67 -2.75
C THR A 42 6.19 -5.55 -3.61
N GLY A 43 6.05 -4.31 -3.20
CA GLY A 43 6.62 -3.17 -3.92
C GLY A 43 8.15 -3.18 -3.95
N PHE A 44 8.79 -3.55 -2.84
CA PHE A 44 10.24 -3.72 -2.80
C PHE A 44 10.72 -4.75 -3.82
N THR A 45 10.08 -5.91 -3.87
CA THR A 45 10.45 -6.99 -4.79
C THR A 45 10.29 -6.57 -6.24
N GLN A 46 9.16 -5.97 -6.60
CA GLN A 46 8.91 -5.50 -7.96
C GLN A 46 9.95 -4.47 -8.42
N ILE A 47 10.34 -3.54 -7.55
CA ILE A 47 11.39 -2.55 -7.87
C ILE A 47 12.75 -3.24 -7.97
N ALA A 48 13.09 -4.13 -7.04
CA ALA A 48 14.36 -4.84 -7.02
C ALA A 48 14.57 -5.68 -8.29
N GLU A 49 13.52 -6.31 -8.80
CA GLU A 49 13.54 -7.09 -10.05
C GLU A 49 13.84 -6.26 -11.31
N THR A 50 13.69 -4.93 -11.24
CA THR A 50 14.07 -4.04 -12.35
C THR A 50 15.55 -3.69 -12.39
N ILE A 51 16.31 -4.04 -11.34
CA ILE A 51 17.73 -3.67 -11.21
C ILE A 51 18.59 -4.71 -11.94
N ASP A 52 19.37 -4.23 -12.90
CA ASP A 52 20.38 -5.05 -13.56
C ASP A 52 21.69 -4.98 -12.74
N GLY A 53 22.14 -6.15 -12.23
CA GLY A 53 23.35 -6.27 -11.40
C GLY A 53 23.06 -6.33 -9.90
N ASP A 54 23.98 -5.80 -9.10
CA ASP A 54 23.90 -5.89 -7.63
C ASP A 54 22.82 -4.98 -7.06
N ILE A 55 21.97 -5.57 -6.19
CA ILE A 55 20.97 -4.83 -5.40
C ILE A 55 21.68 -4.19 -4.20
N THR A 56 21.92 -2.91 -4.29
CA THR A 56 22.49 -2.07 -3.23
C THR A 56 21.47 -1.02 -2.79
N ALA A 57 21.71 -0.32 -1.69
CA ALA A 57 20.85 0.80 -1.28
C ALA A 57 20.81 1.90 -2.36
N GLU A 58 21.92 2.15 -3.04
CA GLU A 58 22.01 3.16 -4.10
C GLU A 58 21.24 2.72 -5.35
N SER A 59 21.48 1.49 -5.87
CA SER A 59 20.78 0.99 -7.05
C SER A 59 19.27 0.88 -6.82
N PHE A 60 18.85 0.44 -5.63
CA PHE A 60 17.43 0.39 -5.27
C PHE A 60 16.80 1.79 -5.18
N TYR A 61 17.49 2.75 -4.52
CA TYR A 61 17.02 4.13 -4.43
C TYR A 61 16.82 4.76 -5.82
N ASN A 62 17.79 4.55 -6.72
CA ASN A 62 17.72 5.05 -8.09
C ASN A 62 16.56 4.41 -8.87
N ALA A 63 16.38 3.09 -8.79
CA ALA A 63 15.28 2.39 -9.44
C ALA A 63 13.92 2.88 -8.90
N ALA A 64 13.78 3.00 -7.58
CA ALA A 64 12.55 3.49 -6.96
C ALA A 64 12.19 4.91 -7.44
N ASN A 65 13.16 5.83 -7.49
CA ASN A 65 12.92 7.21 -7.92
C ASN A 65 12.51 7.35 -9.39
N THR A 66 12.70 6.32 -10.21
CA THR A 66 12.29 6.31 -11.62
C THR A 66 11.02 5.48 -11.88
N THR A 67 10.47 4.85 -10.84
CA THR A 67 9.27 4.03 -10.95
C THR A 67 8.03 4.91 -11.10
N THR A 68 7.32 4.76 -12.23
CA THR A 68 6.16 5.60 -12.58
C THR A 68 4.81 4.89 -12.48
N ALA A 69 4.79 3.56 -12.37
CA ALA A 69 3.56 2.77 -12.40
C ALA A 69 3.71 1.48 -11.57
N LEU A 70 3.92 1.64 -10.26
CA LEU A 70 3.98 0.49 -9.35
C LEU A 70 2.56 0.04 -9.01
N ASP A 71 2.17 -1.10 -9.56
CA ASP A 71 0.90 -1.76 -9.27
C ASP A 71 1.09 -2.88 -8.25
N LEU A 72 0.50 -2.72 -7.09
CA LEU A 72 0.51 -3.72 -6.01
C LEU A 72 -0.77 -4.57 -6.04
N ASN A 73 -1.19 -5.04 -7.21
CA ASN A 73 -2.36 -5.91 -7.41
C ASN A 73 -3.66 -5.32 -6.82
N GLY A 74 -3.80 -3.99 -6.83
CA GLY A 74 -4.97 -3.30 -6.29
C GLY A 74 -4.99 -3.16 -4.76
N MET A 75 -3.95 -3.60 -4.03
CA MET A 75 -3.84 -3.36 -2.57
C MET A 75 -3.84 -1.87 -2.22
N VAL A 76 -3.25 -1.07 -3.09
CA VAL A 76 -3.25 0.40 -3.08
C VAL A 76 -3.48 0.90 -4.52
N PRO A 77 -3.78 2.19 -4.74
CA PRO A 77 -3.73 2.76 -6.07
C PRO A 77 -2.36 2.57 -6.72
N VAL A 78 -2.29 2.56 -8.05
CA VAL A 78 -1.01 2.55 -8.77
C VAL A 78 -0.18 3.76 -8.34
N LEU A 79 1.06 3.51 -7.92
CA LEU A 79 1.95 4.52 -7.36
C LEU A 79 2.93 5.04 -8.41
N ASP A 80 3.19 6.33 -8.38
CA ASP A 80 4.19 7.02 -9.21
C ASP A 80 5.19 7.74 -8.28
N PHE A 81 6.38 7.15 -8.12
CA PHE A 81 7.41 7.68 -7.22
C PHE A 81 8.18 8.87 -7.79
N THR A 82 7.89 9.26 -9.02
CA THR A 82 8.45 10.47 -9.64
C THR A 82 7.64 11.73 -9.32
N LYS A 83 6.42 11.58 -8.79
CA LYS A 83 5.49 12.68 -8.50
C LYS A 83 5.44 13.01 -7.01
N GLU A 84 6.36 13.84 -6.57
CA GLU A 84 6.32 14.34 -5.20
C GLU A 84 5.09 15.23 -4.94
N TRP A 85 4.62 15.24 -3.70
CA TRP A 85 3.53 16.11 -3.24
C TRP A 85 4.08 17.45 -2.74
N THR A 86 4.32 18.38 -3.67
CA THR A 86 5.00 19.65 -3.39
C THR A 86 4.12 20.73 -2.76
N ASP A 87 2.79 20.63 -2.92
CA ASP A 87 1.78 21.54 -2.37
C ASP A 87 0.99 20.96 -1.18
N GLY A 88 1.51 19.88 -0.62
CA GLY A 88 0.90 19.14 0.46
C GLY A 88 1.37 19.56 1.86
N LEU A 89 1.44 18.57 2.75
CA LEU A 89 1.91 18.77 4.12
C LEU A 89 3.43 18.93 4.15
N GLU A 90 3.92 19.90 4.90
CA GLU A 90 5.36 20.11 5.08
C GLU A 90 6.04 18.84 5.64
N GLY A 91 7.13 18.44 5.02
CA GLY A 91 7.87 17.22 5.37
C GLY A 91 7.30 15.91 4.83
N TYR A 92 6.16 15.94 4.10
CA TYR A 92 5.51 14.76 3.53
C TYR A 92 5.52 14.73 2.01
N ASN A 93 6.45 15.41 1.36
CA ASN A 93 6.56 15.48 -0.10
C ASN A 93 6.70 14.10 -0.78
N ARG A 94 7.17 13.08 -0.07
CA ARG A 94 7.26 11.70 -0.57
C ARG A 94 6.08 10.81 -0.16
N LEU A 95 4.95 11.38 0.22
CA LEU A 95 3.69 10.66 0.38
C LEU A 95 3.03 10.45 -0.99
N PHE A 96 3.35 9.34 -1.65
CA PHE A 96 2.91 9.04 -3.01
C PHE A 96 1.48 8.51 -3.09
N ASN A 97 0.98 7.84 -2.04
CA ASN A 97 -0.42 7.46 -1.95
C ASN A 97 -1.18 8.40 -1.01
N ARG A 98 -2.14 9.13 -1.57
CA ARG A 98 -3.03 10.04 -0.83
C ARG A 98 -4.50 9.61 -0.93
N SER A 99 -4.72 8.38 -1.37
CA SER A 99 -6.07 7.87 -1.56
C SER A 99 -6.36 6.74 -0.58
N VAL A 100 -7.60 6.67 -0.12
CA VAL A 100 -8.07 5.71 0.87
C VAL A 100 -9.36 5.04 0.42
N ILE A 101 -9.67 3.88 0.99
CA ILE A 101 -11.01 3.32 1.00
C ILE A 101 -11.64 3.75 2.32
N LEU A 102 -12.73 4.49 2.25
CA LEU A 102 -13.51 4.82 3.43
C LEU A 102 -14.25 3.59 3.92
N SER A 103 -14.20 3.37 5.22
CA SER A 103 -14.77 2.18 5.84
C SER A 103 -15.44 2.53 7.16
N GLN A 104 -16.40 1.71 7.56
CA GLN A 104 -17.04 1.79 8.87
C GLN A 104 -16.95 0.46 9.61
N LEU A 105 -17.14 0.50 10.92
CA LEU A 105 -17.22 -0.71 11.74
C LEU A 105 -18.69 -1.11 11.92
N GLU A 106 -19.08 -2.27 11.39
CA GLU A 106 -20.38 -2.87 11.55
C GLU A 106 -20.26 -4.23 12.25
N ASN A 107 -20.90 -4.37 13.42
CA ASN A 107 -20.90 -5.63 14.18
C ASN A 107 -19.49 -6.22 14.40
N GLY A 108 -18.50 -5.36 14.65
CA GLY A 108 -17.10 -5.77 14.86
C GLY A 108 -16.33 -6.10 13.59
N LYS A 109 -16.89 -5.83 12.40
CA LYS A 109 -16.23 -6.04 11.10
C LYS A 109 -16.03 -4.71 10.39
N VAL A 110 -14.90 -4.59 9.71
CA VAL A 110 -14.63 -3.45 8.81
C VAL A 110 -15.42 -3.66 7.52
N VAL A 111 -16.28 -2.70 7.19
CA VAL A 111 -17.11 -2.70 5.98
C VAL A 111 -16.74 -1.48 5.15
N PRO A 112 -16.25 -1.65 3.91
CA PRO A 112 -15.97 -0.55 3.02
C PRO A 112 -17.25 0.25 2.69
N LEU A 113 -17.16 1.57 2.77
CA LEU A 113 -18.21 2.50 2.33
C LEU A 113 -18.07 2.84 0.84
N THR A 114 -16.85 2.73 0.32
CA THR A 114 -16.54 2.98 -1.09
C THR A 114 -15.83 1.76 -1.68
N THR A 115 -16.00 1.54 -2.98
CA THR A 115 -15.33 0.46 -3.72
C THR A 115 -14.06 0.94 -4.42
N GLU A 116 -13.96 2.25 -4.60
CA GLU A 116 -12.83 2.91 -5.26
C GLU A 116 -12.02 3.70 -4.24
N PHE A 117 -10.75 3.90 -4.54
CA PHE A 117 -9.87 4.74 -3.75
C PHE A 117 -10.22 6.21 -3.96
N GLU A 118 -10.46 6.95 -2.86
CA GLU A 118 -10.77 8.36 -2.86
C GLU A 118 -9.55 9.19 -2.42
N ASP A 119 -9.19 10.20 -3.20
CA ASP A 119 -8.10 11.13 -2.86
C ASP A 119 -8.54 12.03 -1.68
N VAL A 120 -7.76 12.02 -0.61
CA VAL A 120 -8.00 12.81 0.60
C VAL A 120 -7.00 13.96 0.77
N SER A 121 -6.31 14.36 -0.30
CA SER A 121 -5.30 15.43 -0.26
C SER A 121 -5.85 16.75 0.27
N ASP A 122 -7.03 17.16 -0.18
CA ASP A 122 -7.66 18.40 0.26
C ASP A 122 -8.10 18.33 1.72
N LEU A 123 -8.63 17.19 2.15
CA LEU A 123 -8.95 16.97 3.56
C LEU A 123 -7.69 17.03 4.44
N ALA A 124 -6.61 16.38 4.02
CA ALA A 124 -5.35 16.36 4.75
C ALA A 124 -4.70 17.75 4.87
N THR A 125 -4.87 18.60 3.86
CA THR A 125 -4.34 19.98 3.85
C THR A 125 -5.31 21.02 4.41
N GLY A 126 -6.48 20.61 4.90
CA GLY A 126 -7.51 21.52 5.42
C GLY A 126 -8.20 22.35 4.35
N LYS A 127 -8.13 21.95 3.08
CA LYS A 127 -8.81 22.59 1.94
C LYS A 127 -10.16 21.93 1.61
N ALA A 128 -10.61 20.96 2.43
CA ALA A 128 -11.90 20.31 2.22
C ALA A 128 -13.06 21.32 2.26
N PRO A 129 -14.12 21.08 1.48
CA PRO A 129 -15.26 21.99 1.31
C PRO A 129 -16.03 22.22 2.61
#